data_7295b0b4d7517a75d841395b61e328fa
#
_entry.id   7295b0b4d7517a75d841395b61e328fa
#
_cell.length_a   1.000
_cell.length_b   1.000
_cell.length_c   1.000
_cell.angle_alpha   90.00
_cell.angle_beta   90.00
_cell.angle_gamma   90.00
#
_symmetry.space_group_name_H-M   'P 1'
#
loop_
_entity.id
_entity.type
_entity.pdbx_description
1 polymer ?
#
loop_
_entity_poly.entity_id
_entity_poly.type
_entity_poly.pdbx_seq_one_letter_code
_entity_poly.pdbx_strand_id
1 'polypeptide(L)'
;MKHTCIQHKDKNTIQLIQEFIQTYGGSSQTHLGFLGDKDIFVTKNKKAAFLYRKNKDKFVVLGDALGENSIEALLEFEQYARSMKCVPCFYQINENMKDVYIKAGYSLFKLGEEAVVELEQYEITGKKGAKLRTKRNRLIRQGFEFEVSMPEHDDYFLENLKKVSDEWLNGREELSFSVSSFHYEYVSNFPVASLKNSDGEIIAFATLAIEGDIISIDLMRHKRDMPYGAMDMLFISILFWAKEKGFVKCSLGMAPLANVGIDSNATLYEKSAKLVFKYGNSIYNFKGLLTYKSKFANCWEPKYLAYKPYTFIMVVNTLYKIVHGKKSFDSIIKFKKPVLKKAKIS
;
A
#
# COMPACT_ATOMS: atom_id res chain seq x y z
N MET A 1 24.40 -8.56 23.97
CA MET A 1 23.91 -7.26 23.52
C MET A 1 22.37 -7.29 23.59
N LYS A 2 21.74 -6.22 24.08
CA LYS A 2 20.27 -6.12 24.14
C LYS A 2 19.74 -5.79 22.75
N HIS A 3 18.61 -6.38 22.36
CA HIS A 3 17.88 -5.96 21.15
C HIS A 3 17.46 -4.51 21.31
N THR A 4 17.55 -3.73 20.26
CA THR A 4 17.01 -2.38 20.24
C THR A 4 15.58 -2.43 19.71
N CYS A 5 14.61 -2.24 20.61
CA CYS A 5 13.21 -2.06 20.23
C CYS A 5 12.87 -0.59 20.50
N ILE A 6 12.49 0.14 19.46
CA ILE A 6 12.10 1.54 19.55
C ILE A 6 10.60 1.63 19.30
N GLN A 7 9.89 2.29 20.24
CA GLN A 7 8.43 2.46 20.13
C GLN A 7 8.08 3.57 19.13
N HIS A 8 6.98 3.42 18.47
CA HIS A 8 6.52 4.17 17.29
C HIS A 8 6.40 5.71 17.43
N LYS A 9 6.50 6.29 18.61
CA LYS A 9 6.43 7.75 18.83
C LYS A 9 7.79 8.43 19.00
N ASP A 10 8.88 7.69 18.79
CA ASP A 10 10.22 8.25 18.97
C ASP A 10 10.73 8.81 17.63
N LYS A 11 11.23 10.06 17.64
CA LYS A 11 11.91 10.67 16.47
C LYS A 11 13.07 9.79 15.95
N ASN A 12 13.68 9.01 16.83
CA ASN A 12 14.72 8.04 16.48
C ASN A 12 14.23 6.95 15.50
N THR A 13 12.91 6.61 15.48
CA THR A 13 12.36 5.60 14.56
C THR A 13 12.45 6.07 13.12
N ILE A 14 12.07 7.31 12.83
CA ILE A 14 12.12 7.89 11.48
C ILE A 14 13.56 7.93 10.98
N GLN A 15 14.49 8.45 11.80
CA GLN A 15 15.89 8.51 11.44
C GLN A 15 16.46 7.11 11.14
N LEU A 16 16.14 6.11 11.95
CA LEU A 16 16.60 4.75 11.76
C LEU A 16 16.06 4.12 10.45
N ILE A 17 14.80 4.37 10.11
CA ILE A 17 14.23 3.94 8.82
C ILE A 17 14.98 4.60 7.67
N GLN A 18 15.28 5.90 7.76
CA GLN A 18 16.05 6.62 6.75
C GLN A 18 17.47 6.04 6.58
N GLU A 19 18.16 5.71 7.68
CA GLU A 19 19.47 5.07 7.65
C GLU A 19 19.43 3.71 6.94
N PHE A 20 18.39 2.88 7.21
CA PHE A 20 18.20 1.61 6.50
C PHE A 20 17.92 1.81 5.01
N ILE A 21 17.08 2.76 4.64
CA ILE A 21 16.79 3.09 3.24
C ILE A 21 18.05 3.54 2.51
N GLN A 22 18.86 4.41 3.13
CA GLN A 22 20.10 4.91 2.54
C GLN A 22 21.15 3.81 2.37
N THR A 23 21.22 2.86 3.31
CA THR A 23 22.26 1.82 3.31
C THR A 23 21.90 0.63 2.41
N TYR A 24 20.63 0.21 2.40
CA TYR A 24 20.19 -1.04 1.78
C TYR A 24 19.13 -0.86 0.69
N GLY A 25 18.68 0.37 0.47
CA GLY A 25 17.48 0.64 -0.31
C GLY A 25 16.19 0.33 0.48
N GLY A 26 15.08 0.61 -0.13
CA GLY A 26 13.75 0.36 0.43
C GLY A 26 12.93 -0.61 -0.41
N SER A 27 11.70 -0.82 0.00
CA SER A 27 10.66 -1.50 -0.76
C SER A 27 9.48 -0.55 -0.96
N SER A 28 8.59 -0.85 -1.88
CA SER A 28 7.36 -0.06 -2.14
C SER A 28 6.47 0.18 -0.91
N GLN A 29 6.86 -0.28 0.26
CA GLN A 29 6.10 -0.17 1.51
C GLN A 29 6.90 0.45 2.67
N THR A 30 8.20 0.66 2.49
CA THR A 30 9.09 1.14 3.57
C THR A 30 8.65 2.50 4.10
N HIS A 31 8.18 3.38 3.20
CA HIS A 31 7.65 4.70 3.53
C HIS A 31 6.48 4.68 4.53
N LEU A 32 5.72 3.60 4.59
CA LEU A 32 4.64 3.46 5.58
C LEU A 32 5.16 3.39 7.02
N GLY A 33 6.46 3.19 7.23
CA GLY A 33 7.10 3.33 8.53
C GLY A 33 7.05 4.77 9.08
N PHE A 34 6.99 5.77 8.20
CA PHE A 34 6.89 7.20 8.58
C PHE A 34 5.50 7.58 9.13
N LEU A 35 4.48 6.71 9.04
CA LEU A 35 3.16 6.96 9.67
C LEU A 35 3.20 7.02 11.21
N GLY A 36 4.29 6.55 11.84
CA GLY A 36 4.43 6.56 13.28
C GLY A 36 3.43 5.66 14.02
N ASP A 37 2.89 4.64 13.36
CA ASP A 37 1.93 3.69 13.90
C ASP A 37 2.50 2.26 14.05
N LYS A 38 3.81 2.11 13.82
CA LYS A 38 4.54 0.85 13.89
C LYS A 38 5.77 0.97 14.80
N ASP A 39 6.03 -0.10 15.52
CA ASP A 39 7.28 -0.27 16.23
C ASP A 39 8.34 -0.83 15.27
N ILE A 40 9.61 -0.62 15.59
CA ILE A 40 10.75 -1.17 14.85
C ILE A 40 11.56 -2.10 15.75
N PHE A 41 11.84 -3.29 15.26
CA PHE A 41 12.80 -4.22 15.85
C PHE A 41 14.05 -4.25 14.99
N VAL A 42 15.22 -4.08 15.59
CA VAL A 42 16.51 -4.14 14.91
C VAL A 42 17.28 -5.36 15.40
N THR A 43 17.83 -6.15 14.49
CA THR A 43 18.68 -7.30 14.80
C THR A 43 19.95 -6.87 15.53
N LYS A 44 20.57 -7.79 16.28
CA LYS A 44 21.78 -7.51 17.09
C LYS A 44 22.95 -7.04 16.23
N ASN A 45 23.08 -7.58 15.02
CA ASN A 45 24.11 -7.18 14.06
C ASN A 45 23.78 -5.84 13.35
N LYS A 46 22.60 -5.27 13.59
CA LYS A 46 22.08 -4.03 12.98
C LYS A 46 21.96 -4.05 11.45
N LYS A 47 21.89 -5.24 10.85
CA LYS A 47 21.80 -5.38 9.39
C LYS A 47 20.39 -5.59 8.88
N ALA A 48 19.45 -5.90 9.78
CA ALA A 48 18.03 -6.06 9.44
C ALA A 48 17.12 -5.39 10.47
N ALA A 49 15.99 -4.87 10.01
CA ALA A 49 14.95 -4.32 10.87
C ALA A 49 13.57 -4.75 10.41
N PHE A 50 12.63 -4.90 11.34
CA PHE A 50 11.24 -5.27 11.07
C PHE A 50 10.30 -4.19 11.57
N LEU A 51 9.45 -3.67 10.68
CA LEU A 51 8.37 -2.75 11.03
C LEU A 51 7.14 -3.57 11.41
N TYR A 52 6.68 -3.46 12.65
CA TYR A 52 5.57 -4.26 13.13
C TYR A 52 4.61 -3.48 13.99
N ARG A 53 3.40 -4.01 14.14
CA ARG A 53 2.40 -3.51 15.09
C ARG A 53 1.90 -4.65 15.96
N LYS A 54 1.86 -4.41 17.27
CA LYS A 54 1.29 -5.36 18.22
C LYS A 54 -0.23 -5.25 18.26
N ASN A 55 -0.91 -6.38 18.15
CA ASN A 55 -2.34 -6.50 18.42
C ASN A 55 -2.60 -7.77 19.21
N LYS A 56 -2.93 -7.63 20.50
CA LYS A 56 -3.07 -8.74 21.46
C LYS A 56 -1.82 -9.62 21.49
N ASP A 57 -1.98 -10.90 21.12
CA ASP A 57 -0.95 -11.95 21.05
C ASP A 57 -0.30 -12.08 19.66
N LYS A 58 -0.49 -11.10 18.77
CA LYS A 58 0.07 -11.09 17.42
C LYS A 58 0.99 -9.89 17.21
N PHE A 59 2.13 -10.16 16.57
CA PHE A 59 2.91 -9.15 15.88
C PHE A 59 2.60 -9.23 14.38
N VAL A 60 2.07 -8.14 13.84
CA VAL A 60 1.85 -8.01 12.39
C VAL A 60 2.99 -7.19 11.82
N VAL A 61 3.82 -7.82 11.02
CA VAL A 61 4.96 -7.21 10.34
C VAL A 61 4.52 -6.72 8.98
N LEU A 62 4.94 -5.53 8.59
CA LEU A 62 4.71 -4.98 7.26
C LEU A 62 5.87 -5.29 6.33
N GLY A 63 5.60 -6.05 5.29
CA GLY A 63 6.60 -6.45 4.31
C GLY A 63 7.64 -7.45 4.84
N ASP A 64 8.76 -7.49 4.14
CA ASP A 64 9.96 -8.19 4.53
C ASP A 64 10.81 -7.33 5.48
N ALA A 65 11.94 -7.83 5.95
CA ALA A 65 12.87 -7.03 6.72
C ALA A 65 13.44 -5.87 5.87
N LEU A 66 13.68 -4.73 6.51
CA LEU A 66 14.55 -3.70 5.95
C LEU A 66 16.00 -4.16 6.09
N GLY A 67 16.82 -4.04 5.04
CA GLY A 67 18.20 -4.48 5.03
C GLY A 67 18.36 -5.96 4.64
N GLU A 68 19.22 -6.69 5.35
CA GLU A 68 19.53 -8.08 5.00
C GLU A 68 18.36 -9.02 5.34
N ASN A 69 17.70 -9.52 4.32
CA ASN A 69 16.61 -10.49 4.44
C ASN A 69 17.18 -11.91 4.56
N SER A 70 17.44 -12.36 5.78
CA SER A 70 17.99 -13.68 6.06
C SER A 70 17.10 -14.49 7.01
N ILE A 71 17.30 -15.82 7.00
CA ILE A 71 16.61 -16.71 7.94
C ILE A 71 17.02 -16.42 9.38
N GLU A 72 18.27 -16.03 9.60
CA GLU A 72 18.82 -15.68 10.92
C GLU A 72 18.11 -14.43 11.48
N ALA A 73 17.94 -13.40 10.66
CA ALA A 73 17.19 -12.20 11.04
C ALA A 73 15.74 -12.53 11.40
N LEU A 74 15.09 -13.37 10.59
CA LEU A 74 13.72 -13.83 10.84
C LEU A 74 13.62 -14.61 12.16
N LEU A 75 14.53 -15.54 12.41
CA LEU A 75 14.55 -16.33 13.64
C LEU A 75 14.83 -15.46 14.87
N GLU A 76 15.68 -14.45 14.76
CA GLU A 76 15.93 -13.48 15.82
C GLU A 76 14.67 -12.68 16.15
N PHE A 77 13.94 -12.22 15.14
CA PHE A 77 12.64 -11.55 15.34
C PHE A 77 11.59 -12.49 15.97
N GLU A 78 11.54 -13.76 15.56
CA GLU A 78 10.66 -14.75 16.18
C GLU A 78 10.98 -14.97 17.67
N GLN A 79 12.27 -15.04 18.02
CA GLN A 79 12.69 -15.16 19.41
C GLN A 79 12.24 -13.95 20.24
N TYR A 80 12.38 -12.76 19.68
CA TYR A 80 11.86 -11.54 20.31
C TYR A 80 10.33 -11.60 20.47
N ALA A 81 9.59 -11.94 19.41
CA ALA A 81 8.13 -12.06 19.47
C ALA A 81 7.67 -13.06 20.54
N ARG A 82 8.36 -14.22 20.62
CA ARG A 82 8.09 -15.25 21.64
C ARG A 82 8.34 -14.74 23.07
N SER A 83 9.41 -13.95 23.30
CA SER A 83 9.68 -13.33 24.59
C SER A 83 8.57 -12.37 25.02
N MET A 84 7.90 -11.75 24.05
CA MET A 84 6.76 -10.86 24.24
C MET A 84 5.39 -11.59 24.26
N LYS A 85 5.43 -12.95 24.26
CA LYS A 85 4.25 -13.83 24.19
C LYS A 85 3.38 -13.56 22.95
N CYS A 86 4.01 -13.23 21.84
CA CYS A 86 3.35 -12.94 20.57
C CYS A 86 3.75 -13.95 19.48
N VAL A 87 2.83 -14.18 18.55
CA VAL A 87 3.07 -14.96 17.33
C VAL A 87 3.15 -13.99 16.15
N PRO A 88 4.29 -13.94 15.43
CA PRO A 88 4.42 -13.05 14.29
C PRO A 88 3.70 -13.58 13.05
N CYS A 89 3.20 -12.64 12.23
CA CYS A 89 2.77 -12.86 10.86
C CYS A 89 3.30 -11.70 9.99
N PHE A 90 3.59 -11.98 8.72
CA PHE A 90 4.24 -11.03 7.81
C PHE A 90 3.29 -10.74 6.65
N TYR A 91 2.94 -9.49 6.50
CA TYR A 91 1.93 -9.01 5.57
C TYR A 91 2.56 -8.30 4.38
N GLN A 92 2.27 -8.77 3.18
CA GLN A 92 2.82 -8.28 1.90
C GLN A 92 4.31 -8.60 1.69
N ILE A 93 4.75 -9.80 2.05
CA ILE A 93 6.09 -10.28 1.71
C ILE A 93 6.24 -10.48 0.19
N ASN A 94 7.46 -10.32 -0.31
CA ASN A 94 7.78 -10.50 -1.71
C ASN A 94 7.93 -11.98 -2.09
N GLU A 95 7.75 -12.28 -3.37
CA GLU A 95 7.82 -13.64 -3.88
C GLU A 95 9.21 -14.29 -3.69
N ASN A 96 10.28 -13.54 -3.89
CA ASN A 96 11.65 -14.02 -3.72
C ASN A 96 11.99 -14.41 -2.28
N MET A 97 11.19 -13.97 -1.30
CA MET A 97 11.39 -14.31 0.11
C MET A 97 10.59 -15.55 0.57
N LYS A 98 9.75 -16.13 -0.27
CA LYS A 98 8.88 -17.25 0.08
C LYS A 98 9.62 -18.42 0.74
N ASP A 99 10.76 -18.81 0.16
CA ASP A 99 11.52 -19.96 0.64
C ASP A 99 12.11 -19.74 2.05
N VAL A 100 12.46 -18.50 2.38
CA VAL A 100 12.94 -18.14 3.74
C VAL A 100 11.82 -18.37 4.75
N TYR A 101 10.61 -17.90 4.47
CA TYR A 101 9.47 -18.08 5.37
C TYR A 101 9.02 -19.53 5.46
N ILE A 102 9.01 -20.27 4.34
CA ILE A 102 8.65 -21.71 4.34
C ILE A 102 9.66 -22.51 5.19
N LYS A 103 10.96 -22.27 5.02
CA LYS A 103 12.02 -22.89 5.83
C LYS A 103 11.88 -22.59 7.32
N ALA A 104 11.38 -21.40 7.67
CA ALA A 104 11.08 -21.01 9.05
C ALA A 104 9.71 -21.54 9.57
N GLY A 105 9.02 -22.40 8.79
CA GLY A 105 7.78 -23.06 9.18
C GLY A 105 6.53 -22.19 9.08
N TYR A 106 6.50 -21.24 8.15
CA TYR A 106 5.32 -20.46 7.81
C TYR A 106 4.54 -21.10 6.65
N SER A 107 3.22 -21.00 6.72
CA SER A 107 2.34 -21.18 5.57
C SER A 107 2.19 -19.86 4.84
N LEU A 108 1.98 -19.90 3.53
CA LEU A 108 1.81 -18.72 2.70
C LEU A 108 0.39 -18.66 2.13
N PHE A 109 -0.11 -17.43 1.99
CA PHE A 109 -1.36 -17.13 1.29
C PHE A 109 -1.11 -15.93 0.35
N LYS A 110 -1.42 -16.09 -0.95
CA LYS A 110 -1.31 -15.00 -1.92
C LYS A 110 -2.35 -13.94 -1.62
N LEU A 111 -1.90 -12.71 -1.29
CA LEU A 111 -2.77 -11.58 -0.98
C LEU A 111 -3.34 -10.89 -2.22
N GLY A 112 -2.61 -10.93 -3.32
CA GLY A 112 -2.86 -10.25 -4.56
C GLY A 112 -1.57 -9.98 -5.29
N GLU A 113 -1.58 -8.95 -6.12
CA GLU A 113 -0.41 -8.53 -6.89
C GLU A 113 -0.22 -7.02 -6.80
N GLU A 114 1.01 -6.59 -6.70
CA GLU A 114 1.41 -5.20 -6.78
C GLU A 114 1.50 -4.79 -8.25
N ALA A 115 0.86 -3.68 -8.59
CA ALA A 115 0.92 -3.10 -9.92
C ALA A 115 2.19 -2.26 -10.03
N VAL A 116 3.09 -2.63 -10.93
CA VAL A 116 4.37 -1.96 -11.13
C VAL A 116 4.45 -1.44 -12.57
N VAL A 117 5.04 -0.27 -12.74
CA VAL A 117 5.38 0.29 -14.03
C VAL A 117 6.90 0.29 -14.17
N GLU A 118 7.42 -0.52 -15.07
CA GLU A 118 8.80 -0.41 -15.55
C GLU A 118 8.90 0.83 -16.44
N LEU A 119 9.55 1.88 -15.92
CA LEU A 119 9.46 3.23 -16.49
C LEU A 119 10.21 3.37 -17.82
N GLU A 120 11.29 2.63 -18.02
CA GLU A 120 12.02 2.65 -19.29
C GLU A 120 11.11 2.35 -20.47
N GLN A 121 10.24 1.34 -20.32
CA GLN A 121 9.31 0.87 -21.35
C GLN A 121 7.97 1.62 -21.35
N TYR A 122 7.76 2.53 -20.36
CA TYR A 122 6.48 3.20 -20.22
C TYR A 122 6.27 4.24 -21.32
N GLU A 123 5.18 4.06 -22.06
CA GLU A 123 4.71 4.98 -23.08
C GLU A 123 3.18 4.93 -23.18
N ILE A 124 2.60 5.99 -23.69
CA ILE A 124 1.15 6.06 -23.98
C ILE A 124 0.88 6.20 -25.47
N THR A 125 1.77 5.64 -26.32
CA THR A 125 1.66 5.64 -27.76
C THR A 125 0.65 4.59 -28.28
N GLY A 126 0.41 4.56 -29.57
CA GLY A 126 -0.45 3.58 -30.22
C GLY A 126 -1.91 3.59 -29.79
N LYS A 127 -2.64 2.53 -30.09
CA LYS A 127 -4.08 2.38 -29.80
C LYS A 127 -4.36 2.25 -28.31
N LYS A 128 -3.50 1.55 -27.55
CA LYS A 128 -3.65 1.36 -26.09
C LYS A 128 -3.63 2.71 -25.35
N GLY A 129 -2.70 3.60 -25.73
CA GLY A 129 -2.55 4.92 -25.09
C GLY A 129 -3.56 5.97 -25.58
N ALA A 130 -4.31 5.73 -26.65
CA ALA A 130 -5.14 6.75 -27.29
C ALA A 130 -6.14 7.42 -26.32
N LYS A 131 -6.86 6.62 -25.52
CA LYS A 131 -7.82 7.13 -24.55
C LYS A 131 -7.15 7.97 -23.45
N LEU A 132 -5.97 7.57 -22.98
CA LEU A 132 -5.20 8.28 -21.97
C LEU A 132 -4.68 9.61 -22.52
N ARG A 133 -4.10 9.62 -23.73
CA ARG A 133 -3.68 10.85 -24.41
C ARG A 133 -4.81 11.83 -24.64
N THR A 134 -5.96 11.35 -25.11
CA THR A 134 -7.14 12.20 -25.34
C THR A 134 -7.58 12.92 -24.06
N LYS A 135 -7.66 12.20 -22.93
CA LYS A 135 -8.03 12.78 -21.64
C LYS A 135 -7.00 13.81 -21.16
N ARG A 136 -5.71 13.43 -21.17
CA ARG A 136 -4.60 14.33 -20.78
C ARG A 136 -4.60 15.60 -21.62
N ASN A 137 -4.63 15.48 -22.96
CA ASN A 137 -4.56 16.62 -23.86
C ASN A 137 -5.80 17.54 -23.75
N ARG A 138 -6.98 16.96 -23.44
CA ARG A 138 -8.17 17.76 -23.17
C ARG A 138 -8.00 18.60 -21.92
N LEU A 139 -7.52 18.03 -20.82
CA LEU A 139 -7.34 18.74 -19.55
C LEU A 139 -6.24 19.80 -19.66
N ILE A 140 -5.14 19.53 -20.35
CA ILE A 140 -4.10 20.54 -20.64
C ILE A 140 -4.71 21.74 -21.39
N ARG A 141 -5.55 21.51 -22.42
CA ARG A 141 -6.23 22.59 -23.15
C ARG A 141 -7.25 23.35 -22.31
N GLN A 142 -7.74 22.74 -21.24
CA GLN A 142 -8.63 23.36 -20.25
C GLN A 142 -7.86 24.11 -19.13
N GLY A 143 -6.53 24.24 -19.25
CA GLY A 143 -5.69 24.96 -18.29
C GLY A 143 -5.33 24.17 -17.03
N PHE A 144 -5.47 22.82 -17.05
CA PHE A 144 -5.00 22.03 -15.92
C PHE A 144 -3.49 21.83 -15.98
N GLU A 145 -2.82 22.04 -14.84
CA GLU A 145 -1.38 21.98 -14.71
C GLU A 145 -0.95 20.92 -13.72
N PHE A 146 0.15 20.23 -14.04
CA PHE A 146 0.80 19.25 -13.19
C PHE A 146 2.08 19.82 -12.60
N GLU A 147 2.27 19.64 -11.30
CA GLU A 147 3.46 20.08 -10.60
C GLU A 147 3.89 19.02 -9.58
N VAL A 148 5.22 18.91 -9.34
CA VAL A 148 5.79 18.17 -8.22
C VAL A 148 6.51 19.13 -7.30
N SER A 149 5.98 19.30 -6.08
CA SER A 149 6.60 20.07 -5.01
C SER A 149 7.50 19.15 -4.18
N MET A 150 8.73 19.60 -3.94
CA MET A 150 9.68 18.86 -3.09
C MET A 150 9.55 19.32 -1.63
N PRO A 151 9.89 18.47 -0.62
CA PRO A 151 10.09 18.96 0.74
C PRO A 151 11.20 20.04 0.77
N GLU A 152 11.12 21.08 1.63
CA GLU A 152 10.13 21.29 2.67
C GLU A 152 8.90 22.03 2.10
N HIS A 153 7.73 21.62 2.54
CA HIS A 153 6.47 22.25 2.13
C HIS A 153 6.07 23.31 3.14
N ASP A 154 5.57 24.46 2.66
CA ASP A 154 5.02 25.50 3.53
C ASP A 154 3.63 25.12 4.08
N ASP A 155 3.24 25.76 5.16
CA ASP A 155 1.96 25.49 5.83
C ASP A 155 0.76 25.75 4.93
N TYR A 156 0.82 26.77 4.06
CA TYR A 156 -0.27 27.09 3.13
C TYR A 156 -0.50 25.97 2.12
N PHE A 157 0.56 25.42 1.57
CA PHE A 157 0.48 24.29 0.66
C PHE A 157 -0.12 23.04 1.35
N LEU A 158 0.39 22.72 2.56
CA LEU A 158 -0.10 21.58 3.33
C LEU A 158 -1.58 21.73 3.72
N GLU A 159 -2.04 22.92 4.09
CA GLU A 159 -3.44 23.22 4.36
C GLU A 159 -4.33 23.02 3.12
N ASN A 160 -3.88 23.38 1.93
CA ASN A 160 -4.63 23.14 0.70
C ASN A 160 -4.73 21.64 0.37
N LEU A 161 -3.66 20.85 0.61
CA LEU A 161 -3.72 19.40 0.51
C LEU A 161 -4.70 18.81 1.52
N LYS A 162 -4.70 19.31 2.75
CA LYS A 162 -5.62 18.88 3.80
C LYS A 162 -7.08 19.08 3.41
N LYS A 163 -7.43 20.24 2.85
CA LYS A 163 -8.79 20.52 2.34
C LYS A 163 -9.23 19.50 1.29
N VAL A 164 -8.36 19.18 0.34
CA VAL A 164 -8.64 18.14 -0.69
C VAL A 164 -8.81 16.75 -0.04
N SER A 165 -7.97 16.44 0.94
CA SER A 165 -8.05 15.16 1.66
C SER A 165 -9.34 15.03 2.46
N ASP A 166 -9.76 16.07 3.18
CA ASP A 166 -10.99 16.07 3.98
C ASP A 166 -12.24 15.95 3.09
N GLU A 167 -12.26 16.64 1.96
CA GLU A 167 -13.32 16.52 0.97
C GLU A 167 -13.40 15.09 0.40
N TRP A 168 -12.25 14.48 0.09
CA TRP A 168 -12.19 13.10 -0.37
C TRP A 168 -12.69 12.11 0.67
N LEU A 169 -12.30 12.28 1.93
CA LEU A 169 -12.74 11.44 3.05
C LEU A 169 -14.24 11.53 3.28
N ASN A 170 -14.81 12.73 3.16
CA ASN A 170 -16.25 12.93 3.34
C ASN A 170 -16.79 12.30 4.62
N GLY A 171 -16.13 12.55 5.74
CA GLY A 171 -16.49 12.02 7.05
C GLY A 171 -16.15 10.54 7.26
N ARG A 172 -15.48 9.89 6.30
CA ARG A 172 -14.94 8.55 6.52
C ARG A 172 -13.67 8.62 7.38
N GLU A 173 -13.45 7.60 8.18
CA GLU A 173 -12.20 7.46 8.93
C GLU A 173 -11.04 7.10 8.00
N GLU A 174 -9.84 7.59 8.33
CA GLU A 174 -8.60 7.16 7.69
C GLU A 174 -8.33 5.68 7.96
N LEU A 175 -7.71 5.03 7.00
CA LEU A 175 -7.12 3.71 7.19
C LEU A 175 -5.72 3.85 7.79
N SER A 176 -5.11 2.75 8.22
CA SER A 176 -3.79 2.78 8.85
C SER A 176 -2.98 1.53 8.50
N PHE A 177 -1.77 1.44 9.04
CA PHE A 177 -0.85 0.32 8.95
C PHE A 177 -0.26 0.11 7.56
N SER A 178 -1.03 -0.46 6.63
CA SER A 178 -0.61 -0.76 5.25
C SER A 178 -1.21 0.17 4.21
N VAL A 179 -1.86 1.23 4.67
CA VAL A 179 -2.46 2.28 3.87
C VAL A 179 -2.09 3.61 4.49
N SER A 180 -1.62 4.53 3.68
CA SER A 180 -1.28 5.88 4.12
C SER A 180 -2.51 6.68 4.52
N SER A 181 -2.31 7.57 5.47
CA SER A 181 -3.29 8.52 5.97
C SER A 181 -2.73 9.93 5.99
N PHE A 182 -3.60 10.94 5.91
CA PHE A 182 -3.15 12.32 5.90
C PHE A 182 -2.78 12.78 7.31
N HIS A 183 -1.49 12.95 7.54
CA HIS A 183 -0.91 13.64 8.68
C HIS A 183 0.13 14.62 8.16
N TYR A 184 0.15 15.84 8.67
CA TYR A 184 1.11 16.88 8.23
C TYR A 184 2.55 16.37 8.29
N GLU A 185 2.94 15.78 9.41
CA GLU A 185 4.27 15.20 9.61
C GLU A 185 4.59 14.09 8.59
N TYR A 186 3.59 13.29 8.19
CA TYR A 186 3.78 12.25 7.20
C TYR A 186 3.97 12.84 5.80
N VAL A 187 3.04 13.69 5.37
CA VAL A 187 3.05 14.28 4.02
C VAL A 187 4.31 15.13 3.80
N SER A 188 4.78 15.83 4.84
CA SER A 188 5.98 16.68 4.78
C SER A 188 7.28 15.94 4.48
N ASN A 189 7.31 14.58 4.62
CA ASN A 189 8.52 13.82 4.29
C ASN A 189 8.67 13.51 2.80
N PHE A 190 7.64 13.74 1.98
CA PHE A 190 7.61 13.24 0.60
C PHE A 190 7.41 14.34 -0.42
N PRO A 191 7.96 14.22 -1.64
CA PRO A 191 7.50 15.00 -2.77
C PRO A 191 6.00 14.81 -2.99
N VAL A 192 5.30 15.86 -3.37
CA VAL A 192 3.86 15.85 -3.64
C VAL A 192 3.62 16.23 -5.09
N ALA A 193 3.07 15.27 -5.84
CA ALA A 193 2.53 15.52 -7.17
C ALA A 193 1.12 16.10 -7.05
N SER A 194 0.86 17.23 -7.64
CA SER A 194 -0.43 17.91 -7.64
C SER A 194 -0.95 18.19 -9.04
N LEU A 195 -2.26 18.18 -9.18
CA LEU A 195 -2.98 18.66 -10.35
C LEU A 195 -3.78 19.89 -9.95
N LYS A 196 -3.49 21.02 -10.61
CA LYS A 196 -4.17 22.30 -10.41
C LYS A 196 -5.15 22.56 -11.54
N ASN A 197 -6.27 23.22 -11.25
CA ASN A 197 -7.20 23.74 -12.26
C ASN A 197 -6.70 25.10 -12.83
N SER A 198 -7.46 25.66 -13.78
CA SER A 198 -7.16 26.98 -14.38
C SER A 198 -7.11 28.14 -13.38
N ASP A 199 -7.71 27.99 -12.22
CA ASP A 199 -7.72 28.99 -11.15
C ASP A 199 -6.55 28.82 -10.16
N GLY A 200 -5.66 27.84 -10.41
CA GLY A 200 -4.52 27.50 -9.56
C GLY A 200 -4.88 26.65 -8.32
N GLU A 201 -6.13 26.21 -8.18
CA GLU A 201 -6.52 25.37 -7.05
C GLU A 201 -6.08 23.91 -7.25
N ILE A 202 -5.55 23.30 -6.19
CA ILE A 202 -5.23 21.86 -6.17
C ILE A 202 -6.56 21.05 -6.17
N ILE A 203 -6.76 20.25 -7.21
CA ILE A 203 -7.94 19.39 -7.33
C ILE A 203 -7.66 17.91 -7.07
N ALA A 204 -6.39 17.50 -7.21
CA ALA A 204 -5.93 16.17 -6.88
C ALA A 204 -4.46 16.19 -6.52
N PHE A 205 -4.03 15.27 -5.66
CA PHE A 205 -2.62 15.10 -5.34
C PHE A 205 -2.28 13.64 -5.02
N ALA A 206 -0.98 13.34 -5.06
CA ALA A 206 -0.40 12.11 -4.53
C ALA A 206 0.94 12.40 -3.88
N THR A 207 1.23 11.77 -2.73
CA THR A 207 2.60 11.72 -2.20
C THR A 207 3.41 10.69 -2.98
N LEU A 208 4.69 10.97 -3.15
CA LEU A 208 5.63 10.16 -3.90
C LEU A 208 6.74 9.66 -2.98
N ALA A 209 6.65 8.39 -2.56
CA ALA A 209 7.71 7.79 -1.76
C ALA A 209 8.86 7.35 -2.65
N ILE A 210 10.07 7.82 -2.35
CA ILE A 210 11.29 7.54 -3.12
C ILE A 210 12.20 6.64 -2.30
N GLU A 211 12.54 5.49 -2.84
CA GLU A 211 13.33 4.44 -2.18
C GLU A 211 14.37 3.88 -3.16
N GLY A 212 15.51 4.56 -3.23
CA GLY A 212 16.54 4.27 -4.24
C GLY A 212 16.08 4.65 -5.65
N ASP A 213 16.04 3.70 -6.55
CA ASP A 213 15.61 3.83 -7.95
C ASP A 213 14.12 3.51 -8.16
N ILE A 214 13.40 3.25 -7.06
CA ILE A 214 11.95 2.96 -7.05
C ILE A 214 11.19 4.17 -6.52
N ILE A 215 10.10 4.51 -7.18
CA ILE A 215 9.12 5.48 -6.69
C ILE A 215 7.77 4.81 -6.46
N SER A 216 7.08 5.15 -5.40
CA SER A 216 5.75 4.64 -5.07
C SER A 216 4.73 5.77 -5.06
N ILE A 217 3.64 5.63 -5.81
CA ILE A 217 2.49 6.53 -5.68
C ILE A 217 1.70 6.08 -4.46
N ASP A 218 1.67 6.93 -3.42
CA ASP A 218 1.16 6.54 -2.12
C ASP A 218 -0.17 7.22 -1.77
N LEU A 219 -0.20 8.21 -0.90
CA LEU A 219 -1.43 8.90 -0.47
C LEU A 219 -2.06 9.70 -1.61
N MET A 220 -3.11 9.14 -2.21
CA MET A 220 -3.83 9.82 -3.30
C MET A 220 -5.15 10.38 -2.82
N ARG A 221 -5.41 11.66 -3.14
CA ARG A 221 -6.66 12.36 -2.82
C ARG A 221 -7.09 13.24 -3.97
N HIS A 222 -8.39 13.50 -4.07
CA HIS A 222 -8.95 14.37 -5.09
C HIS A 222 -10.26 15.01 -4.62
N LYS A 223 -10.60 16.16 -5.16
CA LYS A 223 -11.91 16.77 -4.97
C LYS A 223 -13.01 15.90 -5.60
N ARG A 224 -14.23 16.02 -5.12
CA ARG A 224 -15.37 15.20 -5.57
C ARG A 224 -15.84 15.56 -6.98
N ASP A 225 -15.82 16.83 -7.28
CA ASP A 225 -16.27 17.43 -8.54
C ASP A 225 -15.16 17.52 -9.61
N MET A 226 -14.04 16.82 -9.40
CA MET A 226 -12.95 16.84 -10.37
C MET A 226 -13.41 16.34 -11.76
N PRO A 227 -12.90 16.91 -12.87
CA PRO A 227 -13.28 16.51 -14.21
C PRO A 227 -12.87 15.08 -14.54
N TYR A 228 -13.67 14.43 -15.38
CA TYR A 228 -13.39 13.07 -15.83
C TYR A 228 -12.01 12.97 -16.47
N GLY A 229 -11.19 12.04 -15.97
CA GLY A 229 -9.84 11.80 -16.45
C GLY A 229 -8.74 12.56 -15.70
N ALA A 230 -9.08 13.39 -14.69
CA ALA A 230 -8.08 14.10 -13.89
C ALA A 230 -7.10 13.15 -13.19
N MET A 231 -7.59 12.08 -12.56
CA MET A 231 -6.70 11.08 -11.98
C MET A 231 -5.86 10.34 -13.04
N ASP A 232 -6.41 10.08 -14.25
CA ASP A 232 -5.60 9.50 -15.34
C ASP A 232 -4.47 10.47 -15.73
N MET A 233 -4.75 11.79 -15.80
CA MET A 233 -3.74 12.81 -16.08
C MET A 233 -2.66 12.87 -14.98
N LEU A 234 -3.06 12.85 -13.71
CA LEU A 234 -2.14 12.85 -12.57
C LEU A 234 -1.18 11.66 -12.66
N PHE A 235 -1.69 10.44 -12.83
CA PHE A 235 -0.87 9.23 -12.95
C PHE A 235 0.09 9.28 -14.14
N ILE A 236 -0.41 9.64 -15.33
CA ILE A 236 0.43 9.77 -16.53
C ILE A 236 1.56 10.76 -16.29
N SER A 237 1.24 11.91 -15.70
CA SER A 237 2.22 12.97 -15.46
C SER A 237 3.26 12.55 -14.42
N ILE A 238 2.86 11.86 -13.35
CA ILE A 238 3.80 11.27 -12.39
C ILE A 238 4.74 10.26 -13.08
N LEU A 239 4.21 9.36 -13.91
CA LEU A 239 5.01 8.33 -14.58
C LEU A 239 6.03 8.93 -15.56
N PHE A 240 5.64 9.96 -16.32
CA PHE A 240 6.58 10.67 -17.18
C PHE A 240 7.63 11.44 -16.37
N TRP A 241 7.21 12.17 -15.33
CA TRP A 241 8.12 12.87 -14.44
C TRP A 241 9.14 11.90 -13.79
N ALA A 242 8.67 10.75 -13.30
CA ALA A 242 9.54 9.74 -12.70
C ALA A 242 10.53 9.17 -13.72
N LYS A 243 10.10 8.91 -14.95
CA LYS A 243 10.97 8.46 -16.05
C LYS A 243 12.03 9.51 -16.38
N GLU A 244 11.65 10.79 -16.49
CA GLU A 244 12.56 11.91 -16.75
C GLU A 244 13.58 12.11 -15.62
N LYS A 245 13.20 11.80 -14.37
CA LYS A 245 14.10 11.84 -13.21
C LYS A 245 15.03 10.62 -13.10
N GLY A 246 14.90 9.63 -13.99
CA GLY A 246 15.77 8.46 -14.03
C GLY A 246 15.38 7.33 -13.10
N PHE A 247 14.17 7.35 -12.52
CA PHE A 247 13.67 6.20 -11.76
C PHE A 247 13.45 5.00 -12.69
N VAL A 248 13.72 3.80 -12.16
CA VAL A 248 13.60 2.54 -12.92
C VAL A 248 12.17 1.99 -12.84
N LYS A 249 11.57 2.05 -11.66
CA LYS A 249 10.24 1.49 -11.40
C LYS A 249 9.33 2.47 -10.67
N CYS A 250 8.02 2.38 -10.97
CA CYS A 250 6.99 3.05 -10.20
C CYS A 250 5.98 2.03 -9.67
N SER A 251 5.85 1.93 -8.35
CA SER A 251 4.79 1.15 -7.71
C SER A 251 3.50 1.95 -7.67
N LEU A 252 2.42 1.31 -8.08
CA LEU A 252 1.05 1.81 -7.94
C LEU A 252 0.34 1.16 -6.74
N GLY A 253 1.06 0.33 -5.97
CA GLY A 253 0.55 -0.43 -4.84
C GLY A 253 -0.22 -1.68 -5.22
N MET A 254 -0.58 -2.48 -4.22
CA MET A 254 -1.22 -3.78 -4.40
C MET A 254 -2.66 -3.66 -4.91
N ALA A 255 -3.06 -4.58 -5.80
CA ALA A 255 -4.45 -4.89 -6.14
C ALA A 255 -4.86 -6.14 -5.33
N PRO A 256 -5.63 -5.98 -4.23
CA PRO A 256 -5.97 -7.10 -3.36
C PRO A 256 -6.76 -8.17 -4.09
N LEU A 257 -6.44 -9.43 -3.80
CA LEU A 257 -7.03 -10.63 -4.37
C LEU A 257 -6.89 -10.76 -5.90
N ALA A 258 -6.12 -9.91 -6.57
CA ALA A 258 -5.82 -10.05 -7.98
C ALA A 258 -5.06 -11.37 -8.22
N ASN A 259 -5.54 -12.16 -9.18
CA ASN A 259 -4.94 -13.43 -9.58
C ASN A 259 -4.71 -14.43 -8.42
N VAL A 260 -5.53 -14.38 -7.36
CA VAL A 260 -5.50 -15.33 -6.25
C VAL A 260 -6.35 -16.56 -6.58
N GLY A 261 -5.83 -17.75 -6.28
CA GLY A 261 -6.57 -19.01 -6.43
C GLY A 261 -6.80 -19.45 -7.88
N ILE A 262 -5.99 -18.94 -8.83
CA ILE A 262 -6.03 -19.37 -10.23
C ILE A 262 -5.10 -20.56 -10.51
N ASP A 263 -4.05 -20.71 -9.70
CA ASP A 263 -3.06 -21.75 -9.88
C ASP A 263 -3.60 -23.13 -9.50
N SER A 264 -3.09 -24.19 -10.15
CA SER A 264 -3.48 -25.58 -9.88
C SER A 264 -3.24 -25.99 -8.42
N ASN A 265 -2.17 -25.46 -7.82
CA ASN A 265 -1.73 -25.75 -6.44
C ASN A 265 -2.34 -24.78 -5.40
N ALA A 266 -3.30 -23.93 -5.81
CA ALA A 266 -3.93 -22.99 -4.90
C ALA A 266 -4.61 -23.68 -3.72
N THR A 267 -4.38 -23.16 -2.52
CA THR A 267 -4.98 -23.65 -1.28
C THR A 267 -6.51 -23.46 -1.28
N LEU A 268 -7.22 -24.16 -0.40
CA LEU A 268 -8.67 -23.98 -0.24
C LEU A 268 -9.03 -22.54 0.14
N TYR A 269 -8.19 -21.88 0.95
CA TYR A 269 -8.38 -20.46 1.30
C TYR A 269 -8.23 -19.55 0.09
N GLU A 270 -7.27 -19.79 -0.78
CA GLU A 270 -7.07 -19.01 -2.01
C GLU A 270 -8.20 -19.24 -3.02
N LYS A 271 -8.68 -20.47 -3.16
CA LYS A 271 -9.88 -20.78 -3.98
C LYS A 271 -11.12 -20.05 -3.46
N SER A 272 -11.29 -19.97 -2.14
CA SER A 272 -12.37 -19.19 -1.53
C SER A 272 -12.20 -17.69 -1.76
N ALA A 273 -10.98 -17.16 -1.67
CA ALA A 273 -10.66 -15.77 -1.94
C ALA A 273 -10.95 -15.38 -3.40
N LYS A 274 -10.75 -16.28 -4.36
CA LYS A 274 -11.16 -16.10 -5.76
C LYS A 274 -12.67 -15.85 -5.90
N LEU A 275 -13.48 -16.54 -5.10
CA LEU A 275 -14.93 -16.28 -5.09
C LEU A 275 -15.25 -14.92 -4.51
N VAL A 276 -14.54 -14.49 -3.44
CA VAL A 276 -14.66 -13.14 -2.87
C VAL A 276 -14.26 -12.09 -3.92
N PHE A 277 -13.18 -12.26 -4.64
CA PHE A 277 -12.79 -11.37 -5.74
C PHE A 277 -13.87 -11.29 -6.83
N LYS A 278 -14.45 -12.43 -7.21
CA LYS A 278 -15.44 -12.51 -8.28
C LYS A 278 -16.79 -11.87 -7.90
N TYR A 279 -17.24 -12.06 -6.66
CA TYR A 279 -18.59 -11.71 -6.22
C TYR A 279 -18.64 -10.63 -5.12
N GLY A 280 -17.49 -10.32 -4.49
CA GLY A 280 -17.39 -9.42 -3.34
C GLY A 280 -17.30 -7.93 -3.67
N ASN A 281 -17.56 -7.50 -4.91
CA ASN A 281 -17.48 -6.07 -5.30
C ASN A 281 -18.37 -5.14 -4.46
N SER A 282 -19.38 -5.69 -3.80
CA SER A 282 -20.23 -4.94 -2.88
C SER A 282 -19.55 -4.64 -1.53
N ILE A 283 -18.48 -5.36 -1.20
CA ILE A 283 -17.67 -5.16 0.01
C ILE A 283 -16.51 -4.21 -0.30
N TYR A 284 -15.81 -4.47 -1.40
CA TYR A 284 -14.70 -3.66 -1.88
C TYR A 284 -14.61 -3.79 -3.41
N ASN A 285 -14.30 -2.69 -4.11
CA ASN A 285 -14.24 -2.69 -5.58
C ASN A 285 -12.92 -3.28 -6.10
N PHE A 286 -12.68 -4.56 -5.82
CA PHE A 286 -11.46 -5.28 -6.22
C PHE A 286 -11.20 -5.20 -7.73
N LYS A 287 -12.23 -5.49 -8.54
CA LYS A 287 -12.11 -5.48 -10.00
C LYS A 287 -11.88 -4.08 -10.56
N GLY A 288 -12.56 -3.08 -10.00
CA GLY A 288 -12.37 -1.69 -10.42
C GLY A 288 -10.95 -1.22 -10.18
N LEU A 289 -10.36 -1.54 -9.02
CA LEU A 289 -8.99 -1.17 -8.70
C LEU A 289 -7.98 -1.89 -9.62
N LEU A 290 -8.14 -3.20 -9.84
CA LEU A 290 -7.32 -3.95 -10.79
C LEU A 290 -7.39 -3.34 -12.19
N THR A 291 -8.62 -3.13 -12.71
CA THR A 291 -8.85 -2.54 -14.04
C THR A 291 -8.25 -1.14 -14.15
N TYR A 292 -8.33 -0.33 -13.08
CA TYR A 292 -7.75 1.01 -13.07
C TYR A 292 -6.23 0.96 -13.18
N LYS A 293 -5.57 0.17 -12.33
CA LYS A 293 -4.11 0.02 -12.32
C LYS A 293 -3.58 -0.60 -13.61
N SER A 294 -4.33 -1.55 -14.22
CA SER A 294 -3.98 -2.18 -15.51
C SER A 294 -3.93 -1.21 -16.71
N LYS A 295 -4.40 0.03 -16.56
CA LYS A 295 -4.21 1.06 -17.58
C LYS A 295 -2.76 1.51 -17.70
N PHE A 296 -1.99 1.38 -16.62
CA PHE A 296 -0.66 1.94 -16.47
C PHE A 296 0.39 0.85 -16.26
N ALA A 297 0.10 -0.14 -15.41
CA ALA A 297 1.02 -1.22 -15.06
C ALA A 297 1.38 -2.08 -16.27
N ASN A 298 2.66 -2.38 -16.41
CA ASN A 298 3.23 -3.32 -17.38
C ASN A 298 3.88 -4.54 -16.71
N CYS A 299 3.97 -4.53 -15.35
CA CYS A 299 4.44 -5.64 -14.54
C CYS A 299 3.52 -5.85 -13.32
N TRP A 300 3.40 -7.08 -12.84
CA TRP A 300 2.61 -7.44 -11.66
C TRP A 300 3.43 -8.36 -10.78
N GLU A 301 3.66 -7.94 -9.54
CA GLU A 301 4.49 -8.65 -8.57
C GLU A 301 3.63 -9.27 -7.47
N PRO A 302 3.64 -10.62 -7.31
CA PRO A 302 2.84 -11.28 -6.26
C PRO A 302 3.24 -10.86 -4.85
N LYS A 303 2.26 -10.66 -3.97
CA LYS A 303 2.47 -10.37 -2.55
C LYS A 303 1.77 -11.42 -1.69
N TYR A 304 2.43 -11.83 -0.63
CA TYR A 304 1.97 -12.93 0.21
C TYR A 304 1.82 -12.53 1.68
N LEU A 305 0.96 -13.26 2.37
CA LEU A 305 0.89 -13.31 3.83
C LEU A 305 1.63 -14.56 4.29
N ALA A 306 2.64 -14.41 5.15
CA ALA A 306 3.27 -15.52 5.84
C ALA A 306 2.70 -15.60 7.27
N TYR A 307 2.22 -16.77 7.66
CA TYR A 307 1.54 -17.00 8.94
C TYR A 307 1.85 -18.40 9.48
N LYS A 308 1.83 -18.56 10.80
CA LYS A 308 2.00 -19.89 11.40
C LYS A 308 0.77 -20.77 11.14
N PRO A 309 0.96 -22.07 10.83
CA PRO A 309 -0.14 -22.99 10.59
C PRO A 309 -1.26 -22.86 11.64
N TYR A 310 -2.51 -23.10 11.25
CA TYR A 310 -3.72 -23.01 12.07
C TYR A 310 -4.10 -21.61 12.59
N THR A 311 -3.35 -20.55 12.25
CA THR A 311 -3.65 -19.16 12.72
C THR A 311 -4.32 -18.30 11.65
N PHE A 312 -4.57 -18.78 10.43
CA PHE A 312 -5.00 -17.98 9.27
C PHE A 312 -6.20 -17.07 9.55
N ILE A 313 -7.30 -17.63 10.05
CA ILE A 313 -8.53 -16.86 10.31
C ILE A 313 -8.29 -15.77 11.37
N MET A 314 -7.52 -16.08 12.42
CA MET A 314 -7.16 -15.13 13.46
C MET A 314 -6.28 -14.00 12.91
N VAL A 315 -5.34 -14.34 12.03
CA VAL A 315 -4.45 -13.37 11.38
C VAL A 315 -5.24 -12.45 10.46
N VAL A 316 -6.15 -12.98 9.62
CA VAL A 316 -7.02 -12.17 8.75
C VAL A 316 -7.88 -11.20 9.56
N ASN A 317 -8.49 -11.66 10.67
CA ASN A 317 -9.26 -10.79 11.56
C ASN A 317 -8.38 -9.72 12.24
N THR A 318 -7.16 -10.07 12.61
CA THR A 318 -6.19 -9.12 13.20
C THR A 318 -5.77 -8.06 12.18
N LEU A 319 -5.43 -8.45 10.95
CA LEU A 319 -5.12 -7.54 9.85
C LEU A 319 -6.26 -6.58 9.57
N TYR A 320 -7.48 -7.10 9.49
CA TYR A 320 -8.66 -6.26 9.30
C TYR A 320 -8.79 -5.19 10.38
N LYS A 321 -8.65 -5.58 11.66
CA LYS A 321 -8.73 -4.65 12.80
C LYS A 321 -7.62 -3.61 12.82
N ILE A 322 -6.41 -3.99 12.43
CA ILE A 322 -5.27 -3.08 12.37
C ILE A 322 -5.45 -2.04 11.27
N VAL A 323 -5.94 -2.45 10.09
CA VAL A 323 -6.14 -1.55 8.94
C VAL A 323 -7.36 -0.63 9.13
N HIS A 324 -8.47 -1.16 9.65
CA HIS A 324 -9.77 -0.46 9.74
C HIS A 324 -10.10 0.04 11.14
N GLY A 325 -9.17 0.00 12.08
CA GLY A 325 -9.40 0.37 13.47
C GLY A 325 -10.26 -0.66 14.23
N LYS A 326 -11.09 -0.19 15.18
CA LYS A 326 -11.84 -1.07 16.09
C LYS A 326 -13.00 -1.86 15.45
N LYS A 327 -13.29 -1.65 14.16
CA LYS A 327 -14.38 -2.37 13.47
C LYS A 327 -14.01 -3.85 13.32
N SER A 328 -14.88 -4.76 13.76
CA SER A 328 -14.67 -6.21 13.58
C SER A 328 -15.07 -6.65 12.17
N PHE A 329 -14.32 -7.60 11.60
CA PHE A 329 -14.66 -8.25 10.32
C PHE A 329 -16.08 -8.85 10.34
N ASP A 330 -16.53 -9.34 11.50
CA ASP A 330 -17.90 -9.85 11.71
C ASP A 330 -18.98 -8.79 11.48
N SER A 331 -18.68 -7.50 11.63
CA SER A 331 -19.63 -6.43 11.37
C SER A 331 -19.97 -6.27 9.89
N ILE A 332 -19.06 -6.62 8.99
CA ILE A 332 -19.27 -6.56 7.53
C ILE A 332 -20.14 -7.72 7.06
N ILE A 333 -19.93 -8.92 7.61
CA ILE A 333 -20.71 -10.12 7.25
C ILE A 333 -22.17 -9.97 7.70
N LYS A 334 -22.42 -9.29 8.84
CA LYS A 334 -23.78 -9.07 9.37
C LYS A 334 -24.62 -8.05 8.57
N PHE A 335 -23.99 -7.16 7.80
CA PHE A 335 -24.71 -6.10 7.08
C PHE A 335 -25.41 -6.56 5.78
N LYS A 336 -25.23 -7.80 5.34
CA LYS A 336 -25.89 -8.30 4.11
C LYS A 336 -26.43 -9.72 4.27
N LYS A 337 -27.46 -9.89 5.10
CA LYS A 337 -28.44 -10.95 4.80
C LYS A 337 -29.23 -10.50 3.55
N PRO A 338 -29.27 -11.29 2.46
CA PRO A 338 -30.12 -10.98 1.34
C PRO A 338 -31.57 -10.97 1.83
N VAL A 339 -32.27 -9.86 1.59
CA VAL A 339 -33.72 -9.81 1.73
C VAL A 339 -34.26 -10.77 0.65
N LEU A 340 -34.52 -12.01 1.04
CA LEU A 340 -35.30 -12.94 0.23
C LEU A 340 -36.67 -12.30 0.03
N LYS A 341 -36.91 -11.67 -1.12
CA LYS A 341 -38.25 -11.33 -1.58
C LYS A 341 -39.00 -12.64 -1.67
N LYS A 342 -39.92 -12.87 -0.75
CA LYS A 342 -40.96 -13.89 -0.89
C LYS A 342 -41.70 -13.59 -2.19
N ALA A 343 -41.51 -14.42 -3.20
CA ALA A 343 -42.39 -14.44 -4.36
C ALA A 343 -43.78 -14.80 -3.85
N LYS A 344 -44.73 -13.87 -3.98
CA LYS A 344 -46.14 -14.19 -3.83
C LYS A 344 -46.52 -15.01 -5.08
N ILE A 345 -46.78 -16.28 -4.83
CA ILE A 345 -47.54 -17.13 -5.78
C ILE A 345 -49.00 -16.73 -5.63
N SER A 346 -49.58 -16.19 -6.66
CA SER A 346 -50.99 -16.12 -6.91
C SER A 346 -51.28 -16.76 -8.23
#